data_3a35e03ed6563f1a0389c41538a98eb6
#
_entry.id   3a35e03ed6563f1a0389c41538a98eb6
#
_cell.length_a   1.000
_cell.length_b   1.000
_cell.length_c   1.000
_cell.angle_alpha   90.00
_cell.angle_beta   90.00
_cell.angle_gamma   90.00
#
_symmetry.space_group_name_H-M   'P 1'
#
loop_
_entity.id
_entity.type
_entity.pdbx_description
1 polymer ?
#
loop_
_entity_poly.entity_id
_entity_poly.type
_entity_poly.pdbx_seq_one_letter_code
_entity_poly.pdbx_strand_id
1 'polypeptide(L)'
;MVVAQGEVWWADLPSPTGSGPGYRRPVVIVQSDHLNRSRLATVVCVPLTSNLKYADAPGNVLLSARATGLPKDSVANPTQIVSLDRALLNNRIAKLSKNARRNIYN
;
A
#
# COMPACT_ATOMS: atom_id res chain seq x y z
N MET A 1 10.29 4.89 13.85
CA MET A 1 9.07 5.01 13.03
C MET A 1 8.15 3.85 13.31
N VAL A 2 6.91 4.14 13.65
CA VAL A 2 5.91 3.11 13.92
C VAL A 2 4.85 3.19 12.84
N VAL A 3 4.64 2.08 12.14
CA VAL A 3 3.58 1.97 11.14
C VAL A 3 2.41 1.19 11.74
N ALA A 4 1.21 1.37 11.19
CA ALA A 4 0.03 0.64 11.61
C ALA A 4 -0.69 0.04 10.41
N GLN A 5 -1.30 -1.11 10.63
CA GLN A 5 -2.07 -1.79 9.59
C GLN A 5 -3.19 -0.88 9.08
N GLY A 6 -3.30 -0.79 7.76
CA GLY A 6 -4.29 0.04 7.10
C GLY A 6 -3.83 1.46 6.78
N GLU A 7 -2.65 1.86 7.23
CA GLU A 7 -2.11 3.17 6.88
C GLU A 7 -1.64 3.22 5.44
N VAL A 8 -1.79 4.38 4.82
CA VAL A 8 -1.26 4.68 3.48
C VAL A 8 0.01 5.50 3.65
N TRP A 9 1.09 5.05 3.04
CA TRP A 9 2.40 5.69 3.12
C TRP A 9 2.99 5.87 1.73
N TRP A 10 3.73 6.96 1.54
CA TRP A 10 4.65 7.04 0.41
C TRP A 10 5.85 6.15 0.66
N ALA A 11 6.28 5.43 -0.36
CA ALA A 11 7.41 4.51 -0.27
C ALA A 11 8.30 4.62 -1.50
N ASP A 12 9.60 4.41 -1.31
CA ASP A 12 10.55 4.29 -2.41
C ASP A 12 10.71 2.81 -2.73
N LEU A 13 10.08 2.38 -3.81
CA LEU A 13 10.18 1.00 -4.25
C LEU A 13 11.45 0.79 -5.08
N PRO A 14 12.00 -0.43 -5.09
CA PRO A 14 13.12 -0.75 -5.98
C PRO A 14 12.71 -0.52 -7.44
N SER A 15 13.70 -0.36 -8.31
CA SER A 15 13.44 -0.27 -9.75
C SER A 15 12.63 -1.48 -10.20
N PRO A 16 11.61 -1.27 -11.06
CA PRO A 16 10.75 -2.37 -11.46
C PRO A 16 11.52 -3.43 -12.25
N THR A 17 11.13 -4.69 -12.02
CA THR A 17 11.65 -5.85 -12.78
C THR A 17 10.43 -6.50 -13.44
N GLY A 18 10.48 -6.62 -14.74
CA GLY A 18 9.35 -7.14 -15.50
C GLY A 18 8.12 -6.23 -15.32
N SER A 19 6.99 -6.80 -14.93
CA SER A 19 5.73 -6.07 -14.73
C SER A 19 5.49 -5.63 -13.29
N GLY A 20 6.47 -5.82 -12.39
CA GLY A 20 6.33 -5.44 -11.00
C GLY A 20 6.31 -3.93 -10.79
N PRO A 21 5.74 -3.47 -9.66
CA PRO A 21 5.75 -2.05 -9.31
C PRO A 21 7.16 -1.59 -8.96
N GLY A 22 7.42 -0.29 -9.15
CA GLY A 22 8.70 0.29 -8.81
C GLY A 22 8.61 1.79 -8.57
N TYR A 23 9.74 2.42 -8.30
CA TYR A 23 9.87 3.84 -8.05
C TYR A 23 9.08 4.32 -6.83
N ARG A 24 8.97 5.64 -6.66
CA ARG A 24 8.19 6.21 -5.55
C ARG A 24 6.70 6.05 -5.82
N ARG A 25 5.99 5.48 -4.83
CA ARG A 25 4.57 5.20 -5.01
C ARG A 25 3.90 5.03 -3.64
N PRO A 26 2.60 5.31 -3.52
CA PRO A 26 1.91 5.04 -2.27
C PRO A 26 1.66 3.56 -2.09
N VAL A 27 1.68 3.13 -0.84
CA VAL A 27 1.42 1.74 -0.45
C VAL A 27 0.47 1.71 0.74
N VAL A 28 -0.26 0.61 0.88
CA VAL A 28 -1.08 0.34 2.07
C VAL A 28 -0.35 -0.69 2.93
N ILE A 29 -0.23 -0.39 4.21
CA ILE A 29 0.37 -1.33 5.17
C ILE A 29 -0.65 -2.42 5.45
N VAL A 30 -0.33 -3.66 5.09
CA VAL A 30 -1.20 -4.81 5.36
C VAL A 30 -0.67 -5.70 6.49
N GLN A 31 0.60 -5.52 6.87
CA GLN A 31 1.21 -6.28 7.95
C GLN A 31 0.50 -6.03 9.28
N SER A 32 0.31 -7.09 10.07
CA SER A 32 -0.38 -6.97 11.36
C SER A 32 0.36 -6.05 12.32
N ASP A 33 -0.39 -5.39 13.20
CA ASP A 33 0.20 -4.47 14.17
C ASP A 33 1.12 -5.18 15.17
N HIS A 34 0.86 -6.45 15.44
CA HIS A 34 1.76 -7.24 16.27
C HIS A 34 3.18 -7.25 15.69
N LEU A 35 3.30 -7.51 14.39
CA LEU A 35 4.59 -7.49 13.70
C LEU A 35 5.10 -6.07 13.50
N ASN A 36 4.21 -5.11 13.29
CA ASN A 36 4.60 -3.70 13.12
C ASN A 36 5.29 -3.16 14.38
N ARG A 37 4.89 -3.62 15.54
CA ARG A 37 5.48 -3.21 16.81
C ARG A 37 6.72 -4.00 17.19
N SER A 38 7.05 -5.05 16.45
CA SER A 38 8.23 -5.87 16.70
C SER A 38 9.48 -5.21 16.14
N ARG A 39 10.64 -5.88 16.29
CA ARG A 39 11.91 -5.43 15.72
C ARG A 39 12.09 -5.82 14.26
N LEU A 40 11.06 -6.41 13.64
CA LEU A 40 11.13 -6.80 12.24
C LEU A 40 11.44 -5.59 11.37
N ALA A 41 12.48 -5.68 10.56
CA ALA A 41 12.95 -4.55 9.74
C ALA A 41 12.07 -4.32 8.51
N THR A 42 11.24 -5.28 8.14
CA THR A 42 10.43 -5.22 6.92
C THR A 42 8.96 -5.04 7.24
N VAL A 43 8.22 -4.50 6.27
CA VAL A 43 6.78 -4.27 6.36
C VAL A 43 6.12 -4.77 5.09
N VAL A 44 5.10 -5.60 5.22
CA VAL A 44 4.34 -6.11 4.08
C VAL A 44 3.32 -5.08 3.64
N CYS A 45 3.37 -4.70 2.38
CA CYS A 45 2.57 -3.62 1.81
C CYS A 45 1.92 -4.04 0.49
N VAL A 46 0.83 -3.35 0.15
CA VAL A 46 0.18 -3.46 -1.15
C VAL A 46 0.37 -2.14 -1.88
N PRO A 47 0.99 -2.14 -3.08
CA PRO A 47 1.20 -0.90 -3.81
C PRO A 47 -0.10 -0.36 -4.42
N LEU A 48 -0.16 0.96 -4.56
CA LEU A 48 -1.26 1.68 -5.20
C LEU A 48 -0.79 2.29 -6.51
N THR A 49 -1.68 2.38 -7.47
CA THR A 49 -1.42 3.08 -8.73
C THR A 49 -2.57 4.03 -9.05
N SER A 50 -2.26 5.18 -9.65
CA SER A 50 -3.29 6.10 -10.12
C SER A 50 -3.81 5.74 -11.52
N ASN A 51 -3.29 4.68 -12.14
CA ASN A 51 -3.75 4.24 -13.45
C ASN A 51 -5.01 3.39 -13.29
N LEU A 52 -6.18 4.01 -13.48
CA LEU A 52 -7.46 3.38 -13.21
C LEU A 52 -7.83 2.25 -14.18
N LYS A 53 -7.09 2.08 -15.27
CA LYS A 53 -7.34 0.96 -16.17
C LYS A 53 -7.15 -0.40 -15.51
N TYR A 54 -6.40 -0.44 -14.40
CA TYR A 54 -6.18 -1.69 -13.66
C TYR A 54 -7.29 -2.03 -12.68
N ALA A 55 -8.31 -1.16 -12.54
CA ALA A 55 -9.38 -1.37 -11.57
C ALA A 55 -10.16 -2.67 -11.83
N ASP A 56 -10.27 -3.11 -13.08
CA ASP A 56 -11.02 -4.30 -13.43
C ASP A 56 -10.20 -5.59 -13.38
N ALA A 57 -8.90 -5.50 -13.09
CA ALA A 57 -8.08 -6.70 -13.00
C ALA A 57 -8.47 -7.52 -11.77
N PRO A 58 -8.43 -8.86 -11.86
CA PRO A 58 -8.82 -9.70 -10.73
C PRO A 58 -8.04 -9.38 -9.46
N GLY A 59 -8.76 -9.26 -8.35
CA GLY A 59 -8.17 -8.97 -7.06
C GLY A 59 -7.87 -7.51 -6.79
N ASN A 60 -7.90 -6.65 -7.79
CA ASN A 60 -7.62 -5.23 -7.61
C ASN A 60 -8.81 -4.49 -7.02
N VAL A 61 -8.54 -3.44 -6.26
CA VAL A 61 -9.55 -2.69 -5.53
C VAL A 61 -9.41 -1.20 -5.83
N LEU A 62 -10.50 -0.59 -6.31
CA LEU A 62 -10.55 0.85 -6.52
C LEU A 62 -10.75 1.57 -5.19
N LEU A 63 -9.91 2.55 -4.90
CA LEU A 63 -9.97 3.37 -3.70
C LEU A 63 -10.09 4.84 -4.10
N SER A 64 -11.08 5.53 -3.55
CA SER A 64 -11.26 6.95 -3.84
C SER A 64 -10.14 7.79 -3.23
N ALA A 65 -9.90 8.96 -3.82
CA ALA A 65 -8.97 9.94 -3.26
C ALA A 65 -9.33 10.29 -1.82
N ARG A 66 -10.63 10.35 -1.52
CA ARG A 66 -11.12 10.65 -0.17
C ARG A 66 -10.72 9.56 0.81
N ALA A 67 -10.77 8.29 0.39
CA ALA A 67 -10.43 7.16 1.26
C ALA A 67 -8.94 7.09 1.57
N THR A 68 -8.10 7.43 0.60
CA THR A 68 -6.64 7.28 0.73
C THR A 68 -5.94 8.54 1.20
N GLY A 69 -6.56 9.71 1.05
CA GLY A 69 -5.89 10.98 1.29
C GLY A 69 -4.97 11.42 0.16
N LEU A 70 -4.99 10.70 -0.96
CA LEU A 70 -4.19 11.03 -2.14
C LEU A 70 -4.93 12.02 -3.04
N PRO A 71 -4.21 12.75 -3.93
CA PRO A 71 -4.85 13.72 -4.82
C PRO A 71 -5.80 13.11 -5.84
N LYS A 72 -5.64 11.83 -6.17
CA LYS A 72 -6.43 11.13 -7.20
C LYS A 72 -6.90 9.78 -6.67
N ASP A 73 -7.96 9.25 -7.30
CA ASP A 73 -8.38 7.88 -7.07
C ASP A 73 -7.24 6.93 -7.42
N SER A 74 -7.18 5.80 -6.74
CA SER A 74 -6.12 4.83 -6.89
C SER A 74 -6.66 3.42 -6.94
N VAL A 75 -5.85 2.52 -7.48
CA VAL A 75 -6.16 1.08 -7.49
C VAL A 75 -5.14 0.39 -6.61
N ALA A 76 -5.62 -0.35 -5.62
CA ALA A 76 -4.77 -1.24 -4.82
C ALA A 76 -4.57 -2.54 -5.59
N ASN A 77 -3.34 -3.03 -5.61
CA ASN A 77 -2.96 -4.19 -6.39
C ASN A 77 -2.41 -5.30 -5.48
N PRO A 78 -3.30 -6.06 -4.80
CA PRO A 78 -2.86 -7.08 -3.83
C PRO A 78 -2.01 -8.19 -4.43
N THR A 79 -2.15 -8.47 -5.74
CA THR A 79 -1.33 -9.49 -6.38
C THR A 79 0.14 -9.05 -6.53
N GLN A 80 0.41 -7.77 -6.30
CA GLN A 80 1.76 -7.22 -6.33
C GLN A 80 2.27 -6.94 -4.90
N ILE A 81 1.71 -7.61 -3.91
CA ILE A 81 2.11 -7.46 -2.52
C ILE A 81 3.63 -7.57 -2.37
N VAL A 82 4.21 -6.72 -1.55
CA VAL A 82 5.66 -6.62 -1.43
C VAL A 82 6.06 -6.41 0.01
N SER A 83 7.21 -6.97 0.40
CA SER A 83 7.82 -6.72 1.70
C SER A 83 8.93 -5.68 1.52
N LEU A 84 8.80 -4.56 2.21
CA LEU A 84 9.73 -3.44 2.10
C LEU A 84 10.49 -3.23 3.41
N ASP A 85 11.75 -2.81 3.29
CA ASP A 85 12.47 -2.30 4.45
C ASP A 85 11.76 -1.04 4.95
N ARG A 86 11.63 -0.91 6.28
CA ARG A 86 10.96 0.26 6.89
C ARG A 86 11.59 1.58 6.45
N ALA A 87 12.89 1.57 6.20
CA ALA A 87 13.61 2.78 5.76
C ALA A 87 13.12 3.32 4.43
N LEU A 88 12.43 2.51 3.63
CA LEU A 88 11.87 2.92 2.35
C LEU A 88 10.53 3.65 2.49
N LEU A 89 9.92 3.64 3.67
CA LEU A 89 8.68 4.36 3.93
C LEU A 89 9.01 5.80 4.32
N ASN A 90 8.43 6.75 3.60
CA ASN A 90 8.77 8.17 3.77
C ASN A 90 7.75 8.94 4.59
N ASN A 91 6.53 9.11 4.09
CA ASN A 91 5.52 9.95 4.70
C ASN A 91 4.21 9.20 4.87
N ARG A 92 3.67 9.24 6.08
CA ARG A 92 2.32 8.75 6.32
C ARG A 92 1.32 9.72 5.70
N ILE A 93 0.34 9.19 4.98
CA ILE A 93 -0.69 10.01 4.31
C ILE A 93 -1.99 9.97 5.09
N ALA A 94 -2.50 8.75 5.37
CA ALA A 94 -3.80 8.57 6.00
C ALA A 94 -3.92 7.13 6.51
N LYS A 95 -5.06 6.80 7.10
CA LYS A 95 -5.40 5.43 7.47
C LYS A 95 -6.74 5.09 6.85
N LEU A 96 -6.81 3.98 6.15
CA LEU A 96 -8.04 3.51 5.53
C LEU A 96 -9.06 3.10 6.58
N SER A 97 -10.34 3.33 6.30
CA SER A 97 -11.43 2.81 7.12
C SER A 97 -11.45 1.28 7.05
N LYS A 98 -12.15 0.65 7.99
CA LYS A 98 -12.30 -0.80 7.97
C LYS A 98 -12.98 -1.30 6.70
N ASN A 99 -13.96 -0.54 6.19
CA ASN A 99 -14.63 -0.92 4.95
C ASN A 99 -13.68 -0.89 3.75
N ALA A 100 -12.86 0.15 3.64
CA ALA A 100 -11.90 0.25 2.54
C ALA A 100 -10.86 -0.88 2.61
N ARG A 101 -10.40 -1.24 3.82
CA ARG A 101 -9.40 -2.29 4.01
C ARG A 101 -9.92 -3.68 3.69
N ARG A 102 -11.21 -3.91 3.96
CA ARG A 102 -11.84 -5.24 3.85
C ARG A 102 -11.63 -5.88 2.48
N ASN A 103 -11.66 -5.08 1.42
CA ASN A 103 -11.53 -5.58 0.06
C ASN A 103 -10.09 -5.84 -0.34
N ILE A 104 -9.12 -5.38 0.44
CA ILE A 104 -7.70 -5.52 0.16
C ILE A 104 -7.13 -6.76 0.86
N TYR A 105 -7.43 -6.89 2.15
CA TYR A 105 -6.89 -8.00 2.94
C TYR A 105 -7.88 -8.36 4.03
N ASN A 106 -8.69 -9.24 3.82
CA ASN A 106 -9.66 -9.64 4.83
C ASN A 106 -9.37 -11.06 5.30
#